data_6448aa19868fda19ddab3eaebc6d04b4
#
_entry.id   6448aa19868fda19ddab3eaebc6d04b4
#
_cell.length_a   1.000
_cell.length_b   1.000
_cell.length_c   1.000
_cell.angle_alpha   90.00
_cell.angle_beta   90.00
_cell.angle_gamma   90.00
#
_symmetry.space_group_name_H-M   'P 1'
#
loop_
_entity.id
_entity.type
_entity.pdbx_description
1 polymer ?
#
loop_
_entity_poly.entity_id
_entity_poly.type
_entity_poly.pdbx_seq_one_letter_code
_entity_poly.pdbx_strand_id
1 'polypeptide(L)'
;MSDPRTTPFNGHVAHSSLKGVIEADRYTDGRMMMVQQPIANVTDKPRGARTTQLVFGDRFLVLETEDGFAFGRCEKDGYVGYVVAAALTGAEPPTHWVISPATHLYPKPDLKAPPDVCLYFGSQVKVVAEKGGYKRIHTGHFMPAQHLMPISARFADPVGIADLFLGTPYLWGGTSRWGIDCSGLVQACLLACGIECPRDSDQQELELGEDIPPDAALKRNDVIFWNGHVGLMASDRMLLHANAHHMSVAYEPLKDAAARIEAKEYGPITSRKRLALS
;
A
#
# COMPACT_ATOMS: atom_id res chain seq x y z
N MET A 1 -19.53 15.17 7.07
CA MET A 1 -19.10 14.14 8.06
C MET A 1 -17.70 13.71 7.66
N SER A 2 -16.81 13.54 8.62
CA SER A 2 -15.46 13.03 8.34
C SER A 2 -15.53 11.55 7.93
N ASP A 3 -14.70 11.13 6.99
CA ASP A 3 -14.60 9.73 6.54
C ASP A 3 -14.09 8.86 7.70
N PRO A 4 -14.83 7.84 8.16
CA PRO A 4 -14.41 6.99 9.27
C PRO A 4 -13.12 6.19 8.96
N ARG A 5 -12.80 5.97 7.69
CA ARG A 5 -11.58 5.26 7.26
C ARG A 5 -10.30 6.04 7.53
N THR A 6 -10.41 7.37 7.67
CA THR A 6 -9.28 8.28 7.93
C THR A 6 -9.45 9.10 9.21
N THR A 7 -10.54 8.89 9.95
CA THR A 7 -10.81 9.55 11.23
C THR A 7 -10.31 8.66 12.37
N PRO A 8 -9.23 9.02 13.09
CA PRO A 8 -8.65 8.17 14.13
C PRO A 8 -9.47 8.20 15.44
N PHE A 9 -10.65 7.54 15.37
CA PHE A 9 -11.63 7.40 16.45
C PHE A 9 -12.33 6.04 16.35
N ASN A 10 -12.45 5.32 17.47
CA ASN A 10 -13.06 3.98 17.51
C ASN A 10 -14.38 3.90 18.32
N GLY A 11 -14.96 5.05 18.65
CA GLY A 11 -16.18 5.15 19.45
C GLY A 11 -15.92 5.60 20.90
N HIS A 12 -14.72 5.41 21.45
CA HIS A 12 -14.37 5.81 22.80
C HIS A 12 -12.96 6.43 22.92
N VAL A 13 -12.01 6.06 22.07
CA VAL A 13 -10.68 6.70 22.02
C VAL A 13 -10.51 7.44 20.71
N ALA A 14 -10.04 8.69 20.81
CA ALA A 14 -9.72 9.54 19.67
C ALA A 14 -8.27 10.06 19.74
N HIS A 15 -7.70 10.33 18.56
CA HIS A 15 -6.46 11.09 18.48
C HIS A 15 -6.67 12.52 19.00
N SER A 16 -5.68 13.09 19.69
CA SER A 16 -5.76 14.43 20.32
C SER A 16 -6.15 15.56 19.36
N SER A 17 -5.84 15.43 18.06
CA SER A 17 -6.24 16.40 17.03
C SER A 17 -7.76 16.51 16.82
N LEU A 18 -8.54 15.55 17.31
CA LEU A 18 -10.00 15.54 17.21
C LEU A 18 -10.70 16.15 18.42
N LYS A 19 -9.94 16.65 19.39
CA LYS A 19 -10.48 17.31 20.57
C LYS A 19 -11.25 18.58 20.18
N GLY A 20 -12.52 18.66 20.59
CA GLY A 20 -13.42 19.74 20.18
C GLY A 20 -14.10 19.54 18.81
N VAL A 21 -13.77 18.46 18.08
CA VAL A 21 -14.41 18.09 16.80
C VAL A 21 -15.27 16.85 16.98
N ILE A 22 -14.78 15.84 17.69
CA ILE A 22 -15.48 14.60 18.01
C ILE A 22 -15.46 14.42 19.51
N GLU A 23 -16.60 14.06 20.12
CA GLU A 23 -16.67 13.70 21.54
C GLU A 23 -16.16 12.26 21.72
N ALA A 24 -15.24 12.07 22.66
CA ALA A 24 -14.63 10.79 22.98
C ALA A 24 -14.35 10.68 24.48
N ASP A 25 -14.37 9.46 25.00
CA ASP A 25 -14.09 9.19 26.42
C ASP A 25 -12.63 9.52 26.79
N ARG A 26 -11.73 9.32 25.82
CA ARG A 26 -10.29 9.55 25.97
C ARG A 26 -9.65 10.09 24.69
N TYR A 27 -8.73 11.04 24.86
CA TYR A 27 -7.88 11.58 23.79
C TYR A 27 -6.43 11.22 24.05
N THR A 28 -5.68 10.90 22.97
CA THR A 28 -4.26 10.53 23.07
C THR A 28 -3.51 10.93 21.81
N ASP A 29 -2.23 11.26 21.94
CA ASP A 29 -1.33 11.47 20.79
C ASP A 29 -0.84 10.14 20.20
N GLY A 30 -1.10 9.04 20.92
CA GLY A 30 -0.71 7.71 20.51
C GLY A 30 0.79 7.42 20.65
N ARG A 31 1.17 6.23 20.22
CA ARG A 31 2.56 5.79 20.16
C ARG A 31 2.86 5.25 18.78
N MET A 32 3.90 5.79 18.14
CA MET A 32 4.36 5.27 16.86
C MET A 32 5.03 3.91 17.06
N MET A 33 4.53 2.91 16.35
CA MET A 33 5.08 1.57 16.26
C MET A 33 5.34 1.18 14.81
N MET A 34 6.04 0.10 14.55
CA MET A 34 6.25 -0.42 13.21
C MET A 34 5.89 -1.91 13.12
N VAL A 35 5.51 -2.33 11.93
CA VAL A 35 5.20 -3.74 11.63
C VAL A 35 6.50 -4.55 11.61
N GLN A 36 6.53 -5.65 12.38
CA GLN A 36 7.65 -6.59 12.45
C GLN A 36 7.38 -7.91 11.70
N GLN A 37 6.18 -8.12 11.20
CA GLN A 37 5.83 -9.27 10.35
C GLN A 37 5.96 -8.90 8.87
N PRO A 38 6.16 -9.85 7.96
CA PRO A 38 6.20 -9.60 6.53
C PRO A 38 4.98 -8.83 6.02
N ILE A 39 3.80 -9.22 6.52
CA ILE A 39 2.50 -8.60 6.25
C ILE A 39 1.68 -8.61 7.53
N ALA A 40 1.03 -7.50 7.86
CA ALA A 40 0.03 -7.40 8.91
C ALA A 40 -1.30 -6.93 8.33
N ASN A 41 -2.40 -7.62 8.65
CA ASN A 41 -3.73 -7.17 8.26
C ASN A 41 -4.16 -5.98 9.14
N VAL A 42 -4.76 -4.98 8.51
CA VAL A 42 -5.58 -3.97 9.15
C VAL A 42 -7.04 -4.38 8.96
N THR A 43 -7.83 -4.39 10.03
CA THR A 43 -9.21 -4.84 10.03
C THR A 43 -10.15 -3.74 10.53
N ASP A 44 -11.42 -3.81 10.13
CA ASP A 44 -12.47 -2.85 10.51
C ASP A 44 -12.77 -2.87 12.02
N LYS A 45 -12.56 -4.02 12.67
CA LYS A 45 -12.72 -4.27 14.10
C LYS A 45 -11.82 -5.42 14.54
N PRO A 46 -11.60 -5.63 15.84
CA PRO A 46 -10.89 -6.81 16.34
C PRO A 46 -11.48 -8.10 15.75
N ARG A 47 -10.64 -8.93 15.12
CA ARG A 47 -11.03 -10.18 14.40
C ARG A 47 -12.04 -9.96 13.26
N GLY A 48 -12.16 -8.72 12.76
CA GLY A 48 -13.08 -8.35 11.69
C GLY A 48 -12.55 -8.62 10.29
N ALA A 49 -13.22 -8.02 9.30
CA ALA A 49 -12.83 -8.11 7.90
C ALA A 49 -11.55 -7.30 7.63
N ARG A 50 -10.67 -7.83 6.78
CA ARG A 50 -9.51 -7.09 6.30
C ARG A 50 -9.96 -5.93 5.42
N THR A 51 -9.49 -4.73 5.74
CA THR A 51 -9.69 -3.51 4.95
C THR A 51 -8.44 -3.16 4.15
N THR A 52 -7.25 -3.34 4.76
CA THR A 52 -5.97 -3.16 4.08
C THR A 52 -4.88 -4.02 4.72
N GLN A 53 -3.65 -3.90 4.22
CA GLN A 53 -2.47 -4.53 4.79
C GLN A 53 -1.33 -3.52 4.95
N LEU A 54 -0.48 -3.80 5.92
CA LEU A 54 0.81 -3.17 6.12
C LEU A 54 1.91 -4.19 5.85
N VAL A 55 3.02 -3.74 5.28
CA VAL A 55 4.22 -4.57 5.08
C VAL A 55 5.26 -4.30 6.17
N PHE A 56 6.28 -5.14 6.26
CA PHE A 56 7.37 -4.99 7.24
C PHE A 56 7.96 -3.57 7.23
N GLY A 57 8.08 -2.98 8.41
CA GLY A 57 8.61 -1.64 8.59
C GLY A 57 7.60 -0.51 8.39
N ASP A 58 6.40 -0.77 7.86
CA ASP A 58 5.33 0.22 7.83
C ASP A 58 5.03 0.72 9.23
N ARG A 59 4.80 2.04 9.36
CA ARG A 59 4.58 2.69 10.64
C ARG A 59 3.09 2.81 10.92
N PHE A 60 2.74 2.54 12.17
CA PHE A 60 1.36 2.56 12.67
C PHE A 60 1.30 3.32 13.97
N LEU A 61 0.51 4.40 14.01
CA LEU A 61 0.27 5.19 15.22
C LEU A 61 -0.80 4.49 16.07
N VAL A 62 -0.37 3.82 17.12
CA VAL A 62 -1.26 3.11 18.06
C VAL A 62 -1.88 4.09 19.02
N LEU A 63 -3.20 4.18 19.08
CA LEU A 63 -3.97 4.99 20.01
C LEU A 63 -4.43 4.19 21.24
N GLU A 64 -4.67 2.89 21.04
CA GLU A 64 -5.10 2.00 22.10
C GLU A 64 -4.66 0.57 21.80
N THR A 65 -4.46 -0.20 22.86
CA THR A 65 -4.26 -1.65 22.75
C THR A 65 -5.16 -2.35 23.75
N GLU A 66 -6.05 -3.20 23.26
CA GLU A 66 -7.02 -3.95 24.05
C GLU A 66 -7.20 -5.35 23.44
N ASP A 67 -7.34 -6.37 24.27
CA ASP A 67 -7.58 -7.78 23.89
C ASP A 67 -6.64 -8.32 22.78
N GLY A 68 -5.38 -7.85 22.77
CA GLY A 68 -4.38 -8.28 21.80
C GLY A 68 -4.48 -7.56 20.43
N PHE A 69 -5.31 -6.55 20.29
CA PHE A 69 -5.43 -5.71 19.10
C PHE A 69 -5.01 -4.27 19.41
N ALA A 70 -4.32 -3.65 18.46
CA ALA A 70 -3.96 -2.24 18.49
C ALA A 70 -4.88 -1.48 17.54
N PHE A 71 -5.65 -0.52 18.07
CA PHE A 71 -6.39 0.46 17.29
C PHE A 71 -5.47 1.63 16.95
N GLY A 72 -5.55 2.13 15.73
CA GLY A 72 -4.72 3.26 15.33
C GLY A 72 -4.82 3.62 13.86
N ARG A 73 -3.77 4.32 13.38
CA ARG A 73 -3.70 4.89 12.04
C ARG A 73 -2.40 4.51 11.34
N CYS A 74 -2.50 4.08 10.08
CA CYS A 74 -1.37 3.91 9.19
C CYS A 74 -0.71 5.27 8.89
N GLU A 75 0.61 5.37 8.98
CA GLU A 75 1.31 6.64 8.74
C GLU A 75 1.29 7.01 7.25
N LYS A 76 1.41 6.02 6.36
CA LYS A 76 1.58 6.23 4.92
C LYS A 76 0.38 6.85 4.20
N ASP A 77 -0.84 6.64 4.72
CA ASP A 77 -2.08 7.03 4.05
C ASP A 77 -3.18 7.50 5.01
N GLY A 78 -2.91 7.50 6.30
CA GLY A 78 -3.88 7.91 7.31
C GLY A 78 -4.99 6.88 7.59
N TYR A 79 -4.96 5.69 6.97
CA TYR A 79 -6.00 4.68 7.10
C TYR A 79 -6.12 4.15 8.53
N VAL A 80 -7.34 4.10 9.04
CA VAL A 80 -7.65 3.75 10.43
C VAL A 80 -8.14 2.29 10.52
N GLY A 81 -7.75 1.60 11.58
CA GLY A 81 -8.22 0.26 11.84
C GLY A 81 -7.49 -0.45 12.97
N TYR A 82 -7.63 -1.76 12.99
CA TYR A 82 -7.08 -2.62 14.03
C TYR A 82 -6.01 -3.55 13.47
N VAL A 83 -4.91 -3.67 14.18
CA VAL A 83 -3.80 -4.58 13.87
C VAL A 83 -3.61 -5.52 15.07
N VAL A 84 -3.26 -6.77 14.84
CA VAL A 84 -2.84 -7.68 15.93
C VAL A 84 -1.62 -7.06 16.63
N ALA A 85 -1.71 -6.77 17.93
CA ALA A 85 -0.67 -6.05 18.66
C ALA A 85 0.71 -6.74 18.60
N ALA A 86 0.73 -8.07 18.58
CA ALA A 86 1.96 -8.86 18.42
C ALA A 86 2.64 -8.70 17.06
N ALA A 87 1.97 -8.13 16.05
CA ALA A 87 2.58 -7.80 14.77
C ALA A 87 3.39 -6.49 14.80
N LEU A 88 3.30 -5.73 15.89
CA LEU A 88 3.94 -4.43 16.06
C LEU A 88 5.12 -4.49 17.02
N THR A 89 6.12 -3.64 16.79
CA THR A 89 7.28 -3.44 17.65
C THR A 89 7.64 -1.96 17.75
N GLY A 90 8.63 -1.61 18.57
CA GLY A 90 9.12 -0.23 18.65
C GLY A 90 9.61 0.28 17.29
N ALA A 91 9.20 1.49 16.91
CA ALA A 91 9.57 2.08 15.64
C ALA A 91 11.06 2.46 15.59
N GLU A 92 11.75 2.02 14.55
CA GLU A 92 13.10 2.39 14.19
C GLU A 92 13.10 3.21 12.90
N PRO A 93 13.85 4.31 12.79
CA PRO A 93 13.92 5.07 11.54
C PRO A 93 14.49 4.21 10.41
N PRO A 94 13.77 3.99 9.30
CA PRO A 94 14.27 3.23 8.18
C PRO A 94 15.33 4.02 7.42
N THR A 95 16.27 3.30 6.81
CA THR A 95 17.29 3.90 5.93
C THR A 95 17.11 3.48 4.47
N HIS A 96 16.44 2.36 4.24
CA HIS A 96 16.18 1.78 2.91
C HIS A 96 14.80 1.15 2.86
N TRP A 97 14.34 0.92 1.64
CA TRP A 97 13.14 0.17 1.37
C TRP A 97 13.34 -0.87 0.26
N VAL A 98 12.50 -1.91 0.25
CA VAL A 98 12.56 -3.02 -0.70
C VAL A 98 11.93 -2.61 -2.01
N ILE A 99 12.70 -2.71 -3.10
CA ILE A 99 12.28 -2.38 -4.47
C ILE A 99 12.01 -3.61 -5.35
N SER A 100 12.36 -4.78 -4.86
CA SER A 100 12.05 -6.07 -5.51
C SER A 100 10.62 -6.49 -5.17
N PRO A 101 9.89 -7.18 -6.06
CA PRO A 101 8.53 -7.67 -5.74
C PRO A 101 8.48 -8.51 -4.46
N ALA A 102 9.52 -9.31 -4.25
CA ALA A 102 9.78 -10.06 -3.04
C ALA A 102 11.29 -10.27 -2.86
N THR A 103 11.73 -10.43 -1.61
CA THR A 103 13.13 -10.70 -1.26
C THR A 103 13.21 -11.55 0.00
N HIS A 104 14.31 -12.27 0.16
CA HIS A 104 14.52 -13.14 1.32
C HIS A 104 15.46 -12.51 2.34
N LEU A 105 15.17 -12.74 3.61
CA LEU A 105 16.07 -12.49 4.73
C LEU A 105 16.87 -13.76 5.05
N TYR A 106 18.19 -13.62 5.08
CA TYR A 106 19.12 -14.73 5.35
C TYR A 106 19.80 -14.56 6.70
N PRO A 107 20.06 -15.65 7.45
CA PRO A 107 20.82 -15.57 8.72
C PRO A 107 22.31 -15.21 8.50
N LYS A 108 22.83 -15.39 7.30
CA LYS A 108 24.21 -15.05 6.89
C LYS A 108 24.22 -14.57 5.42
N PRO A 109 25.26 -13.82 4.98
CA PRO A 109 25.37 -13.32 3.60
C PRO A 109 25.80 -14.44 2.63
N ASP A 110 24.92 -15.39 2.38
CA ASP A 110 25.15 -16.60 1.58
C ASP A 110 23.82 -17.00 0.92
N LEU A 111 23.79 -17.00 -0.43
CA LEU A 111 22.60 -17.35 -1.22
C LEU A 111 22.14 -18.81 -1.03
N LYS A 112 23.02 -19.69 -0.54
CA LYS A 112 22.70 -21.10 -0.27
C LYS A 112 22.20 -21.33 1.16
N ALA A 113 22.25 -20.31 2.02
CA ALA A 113 21.65 -20.41 3.34
C ALA A 113 20.11 -20.49 3.22
N PRO A 114 19.44 -21.33 4.02
CA PRO A 114 17.97 -21.30 4.09
C PRO A 114 17.52 -19.88 4.52
N PRO A 115 16.57 -19.25 3.81
CA PRO A 115 16.02 -17.99 4.24
C PRO A 115 15.05 -18.18 5.40
N ASP A 116 15.03 -17.21 6.32
CA ASP A 116 14.13 -17.24 7.47
C ASP A 116 12.76 -16.63 7.13
N VAL A 117 12.74 -15.56 6.35
CA VAL A 117 11.56 -14.74 6.08
C VAL A 117 11.62 -14.18 4.65
N CYS A 118 10.45 -14.00 4.04
CA CYS A 118 10.29 -13.26 2.79
C CYS A 118 9.70 -11.87 3.09
N LEU A 119 10.32 -10.80 2.59
CA LEU A 119 9.77 -9.46 2.59
C LEU A 119 9.30 -9.07 1.20
N TYR A 120 8.42 -8.07 1.12
CA TYR A 120 7.77 -7.64 -0.11
C TYR A 120 8.12 -6.20 -0.47
N PHE A 121 7.84 -5.82 -1.71
CA PHE A 121 7.97 -4.46 -2.21
C PHE A 121 7.36 -3.45 -1.22
N GLY A 122 8.04 -2.34 -1.01
CA GLY A 122 7.64 -1.31 -0.06
C GLY A 122 8.06 -1.55 1.39
N SER A 123 8.49 -2.78 1.77
CA SER A 123 9.00 -3.05 3.13
C SER A 123 10.16 -2.13 3.47
N GLN A 124 10.14 -1.54 4.67
CA GLN A 124 11.15 -0.58 5.13
C GLN A 124 12.11 -1.22 6.13
N VAL A 125 13.39 -0.96 5.99
CA VAL A 125 14.43 -1.56 6.82
C VAL A 125 15.48 -0.53 7.23
N LYS A 126 16.07 -0.73 8.43
CA LYS A 126 17.27 -0.01 8.86
C LYS A 126 18.49 -0.86 8.56
N VAL A 127 19.27 -0.45 7.57
CA VAL A 127 20.56 -1.07 7.23
C VAL A 127 21.59 -0.62 8.25
N VAL A 128 22.34 -1.59 8.80
CA VAL A 128 23.36 -1.35 9.84
C VAL A 128 24.77 -1.75 9.39
N ALA A 129 24.92 -2.55 8.33
CA ALA A 129 26.19 -2.95 7.77
C ALA A 129 26.03 -3.47 6.33
N GLU A 130 27.14 -3.61 5.61
CA GLU A 130 27.21 -4.20 4.28
C GLU A 130 28.34 -5.24 4.23
N LYS A 131 28.09 -6.38 3.59
CA LYS A 131 29.09 -7.46 3.43
C LYS A 131 28.80 -8.30 2.18
N GLY A 132 29.76 -8.35 1.25
CA GLY A 132 29.73 -9.30 0.12
C GLY A 132 28.49 -9.19 -0.77
N GLY A 133 28.01 -7.98 -1.09
CA GLY A 133 26.80 -7.79 -1.90
C GLY A 133 25.49 -7.94 -1.13
N TYR A 134 25.57 -8.09 0.20
CA TYR A 134 24.41 -8.14 1.11
C TYR A 134 24.41 -6.93 2.05
N LYS A 135 23.24 -6.45 2.40
CA LYS A 135 23.03 -5.48 3.48
C LYS A 135 22.51 -6.21 4.72
N ARG A 136 23.13 -5.94 5.88
CA ARG A 136 22.65 -6.41 7.17
C ARG A 136 21.65 -5.39 7.73
N ILE A 137 20.48 -5.85 8.11
CA ILE A 137 19.46 -5.01 8.72
C ILE A 137 19.45 -5.12 10.25
N HIS A 138 18.75 -4.21 10.93
CA HIS A 138 18.71 -4.10 12.39
C HIS A 138 18.26 -5.37 13.11
N THR A 139 17.47 -6.24 12.47
CA THR A 139 17.08 -7.55 13.01
C THR A 139 18.19 -8.59 13.01
N GLY A 140 19.37 -8.25 12.43
CA GLY A 140 20.51 -9.15 12.31
C GLY A 140 20.58 -9.94 11.00
N HIS A 141 19.49 -9.99 10.23
CA HIS A 141 19.43 -10.69 8.96
C HIS A 141 20.15 -9.95 7.84
N PHE A 142 20.46 -10.69 6.80
CA PHE A 142 21.07 -10.20 5.57
C PHE A 142 20.09 -10.30 4.41
N MET A 143 20.15 -9.34 3.48
CA MET A 143 19.37 -9.35 2.24
C MET A 143 20.21 -8.83 1.08
N PRO A 144 19.93 -9.25 -0.18
CA PRO A 144 20.68 -8.78 -1.35
C PRO A 144 20.64 -7.26 -1.46
N ALA A 145 21.81 -6.63 -1.61
CA ALA A 145 21.93 -5.16 -1.66
C ALA A 145 21.15 -4.55 -2.85
N GLN A 146 21.09 -5.26 -3.99
CA GLN A 146 20.35 -4.82 -5.19
C GLN A 146 18.83 -4.83 -5.02
N HIS A 147 18.28 -5.43 -3.96
CA HIS A 147 16.87 -5.39 -3.66
C HIS A 147 16.45 -4.19 -2.80
N LEU A 148 17.41 -3.34 -2.45
CA LEU A 148 17.21 -2.19 -1.57
C LEU A 148 17.56 -0.88 -2.27
N MET A 149 16.76 0.13 -2.00
CA MET A 149 17.00 1.50 -2.39
C MET A 149 16.99 2.41 -1.14
N PRO A 150 17.81 3.49 -1.11
CA PRO A 150 17.76 4.46 -0.02
C PRO A 150 16.34 5.00 0.20
N ILE A 151 15.97 5.27 1.45
CA ILE A 151 14.61 5.70 1.80
C ILE A 151 14.17 7.00 1.11
N SER A 152 15.11 7.86 0.72
CA SER A 152 14.84 9.12 0.03
C SER A 152 14.73 8.98 -1.49
N ALA A 153 15.14 7.85 -2.07
CA ALA A 153 15.09 7.66 -3.52
C ALA A 153 13.68 7.24 -3.97
N ARG A 154 13.32 7.66 -5.19
CA ARG A 154 12.00 7.42 -5.79
C ARG A 154 12.15 6.97 -7.23
N PHE A 155 11.14 6.26 -7.72
CA PHE A 155 10.96 5.96 -9.14
C PHE A 155 10.25 7.13 -9.84
N ALA A 156 10.30 7.15 -11.19
CA ALA A 156 9.64 8.17 -11.99
C ALA A 156 8.44 7.64 -12.80
N ASP A 157 8.27 6.30 -12.89
CA ASP A 157 7.27 5.67 -13.76
C ASP A 157 6.39 4.70 -12.98
N PRO A 158 5.17 5.12 -12.56
CA PRO A 158 4.22 4.26 -11.86
C PRO A 158 3.90 2.95 -12.57
N VAL A 159 3.68 2.96 -13.88
CA VAL A 159 3.40 1.74 -14.64
C VAL A 159 4.61 0.80 -14.66
N GLY A 160 5.84 1.32 -14.71
CA GLY A 160 7.05 0.50 -14.57
C GLY A 160 7.11 -0.24 -13.23
N ILE A 161 6.55 0.35 -12.18
CA ILE A 161 6.39 -0.34 -10.89
C ILE A 161 5.25 -1.36 -10.94
N ALA A 162 4.12 -1.02 -11.56
CA ALA A 162 2.99 -1.94 -11.71
C ALA A 162 3.38 -3.23 -12.46
N ASP A 163 4.30 -3.14 -13.42
CA ASP A 163 4.85 -4.29 -14.15
C ASP A 163 5.51 -5.32 -13.23
N LEU A 164 6.10 -4.90 -12.12
CA LEU A 164 6.67 -5.80 -11.12
C LEU A 164 5.62 -6.70 -10.46
N PHE A 165 4.35 -6.30 -10.52
CA PHE A 165 3.23 -7.02 -9.91
C PHE A 165 2.46 -7.91 -10.91
N LEU A 166 2.82 -7.94 -12.20
CA LEU A 166 2.15 -8.80 -13.18
C LEU A 166 2.01 -10.24 -12.67
N GLY A 167 0.79 -10.81 -12.80
CA GLY A 167 0.46 -12.13 -12.31
C GLY A 167 0.35 -12.26 -10.80
N THR A 168 0.48 -11.16 -10.01
CA THR A 168 0.15 -11.19 -8.57
C THR A 168 -1.33 -11.53 -8.40
N PRO A 169 -1.70 -12.50 -7.54
CA PRO A 169 -3.09 -12.83 -7.30
C PRO A 169 -3.89 -11.62 -6.82
N TYR A 170 -5.15 -11.50 -7.30
CA TYR A 170 -6.08 -10.53 -6.74
C TYR A 170 -6.44 -10.91 -5.30
N LEU A 171 -6.33 -9.95 -4.40
CA LEU A 171 -6.65 -10.14 -3.00
C LEU A 171 -7.28 -8.86 -2.45
N TRP A 172 -8.57 -8.90 -2.10
CA TRP A 172 -9.27 -7.76 -1.51
C TRP A 172 -8.53 -7.23 -0.26
N GLY A 173 -8.22 -5.94 -0.22
CA GLY A 173 -7.42 -5.32 0.84
C GLY A 173 -5.93 -5.66 0.79
N GLY A 174 -5.47 -6.37 -0.24
CA GLY A 174 -4.06 -6.73 -0.40
C GLY A 174 -3.18 -5.56 -0.86
N THR A 175 -1.90 -5.58 -0.46
CA THR A 175 -0.93 -4.51 -0.77
C THR A 175 0.46 -5.04 -1.16
N SER A 176 0.59 -6.33 -1.49
CA SER A 176 1.90 -6.95 -1.71
C SER A 176 1.90 -7.96 -2.85
N ARG A 177 3.08 -8.50 -3.19
CA ARG A 177 3.22 -9.59 -4.17
C ARG A 177 2.51 -10.89 -3.72
N TRP A 178 2.20 -11.06 -2.46
CA TRP A 178 1.38 -12.16 -1.96
C TRP A 178 -0.06 -12.08 -2.46
N GLY A 179 -0.58 -10.85 -2.59
CA GLY A 179 -1.88 -10.54 -3.16
C GLY A 179 -2.11 -9.03 -3.09
N ILE A 180 -2.78 -8.49 -4.10
CA ILE A 180 -3.01 -7.06 -4.25
C ILE A 180 -4.40 -6.80 -4.86
N ASP A 181 -5.08 -5.73 -4.44
CA ASP A 181 -6.29 -5.24 -5.11
C ASP A 181 -6.00 -4.06 -6.04
N CYS A 182 -7.03 -3.55 -6.69
CA CYS A 182 -6.90 -2.50 -7.70
C CYS A 182 -6.31 -1.21 -7.13
N SER A 183 -6.86 -0.71 -6.04
CA SER A 183 -6.38 0.53 -5.40
C SER A 183 -5.06 0.34 -4.66
N GLY A 184 -4.80 -0.85 -4.10
CA GLY A 184 -3.50 -1.21 -3.51
C GLY A 184 -2.37 -1.23 -4.54
N LEU A 185 -2.63 -1.68 -5.77
CA LEU A 185 -1.65 -1.62 -6.86
C LEU A 185 -1.32 -0.17 -7.22
N VAL A 186 -2.34 0.66 -7.45
CA VAL A 186 -2.15 2.10 -7.74
C VAL A 186 -1.41 2.78 -6.60
N GLN A 187 -1.83 2.55 -5.35
CA GLN A 187 -1.15 3.12 -4.17
C GLN A 187 0.33 2.74 -4.10
N ALA A 188 0.66 1.45 -4.26
CA ALA A 188 2.05 0.99 -4.20
C ALA A 188 2.91 1.67 -5.28
N CYS A 189 2.37 1.83 -6.49
CA CYS A 189 3.07 2.49 -7.59
C CYS A 189 3.30 3.98 -7.34
N LEU A 190 2.27 4.70 -6.86
CA LEU A 190 2.35 6.14 -6.64
C LEU A 190 3.26 6.48 -5.44
N LEU A 191 3.14 5.76 -4.33
CA LEU A 191 4.02 5.93 -3.17
C LEU A 191 5.50 5.67 -3.53
N ALA A 192 5.77 4.67 -4.39
CA ALA A 192 7.12 4.40 -4.89
C ALA A 192 7.67 5.56 -5.74
N CYS A 193 6.81 6.33 -6.38
CA CYS A 193 7.16 7.54 -7.14
C CYS A 193 7.14 8.81 -6.27
N GLY A 194 6.85 8.70 -4.97
CA GLY A 194 6.80 9.85 -4.05
C GLY A 194 5.50 10.66 -4.14
N ILE A 195 4.46 10.11 -4.75
CA ILE A 195 3.14 10.71 -4.86
C ILE A 195 2.27 10.17 -3.73
N GLU A 196 1.73 11.05 -2.90
CA GLU A 196 0.76 10.68 -1.88
C GLU A 196 -0.47 10.06 -2.52
N CYS A 197 -0.99 8.98 -1.93
CA CYS A 197 -2.07 8.22 -2.51
C CYS A 197 -2.93 7.57 -1.41
N PRO A 198 -4.22 7.89 -1.36
CA PRO A 198 -5.14 7.22 -0.45
C PRO A 198 -5.25 5.72 -0.72
N ARG A 199 -5.82 4.98 0.25
CA ARG A 199 -5.93 3.53 0.13
C ARG A 199 -7.04 3.07 -0.80
N ASP A 200 -8.21 3.68 -0.76
CA ASP A 200 -9.40 3.22 -1.46
C ASP A 200 -9.63 3.98 -2.76
N SER A 201 -10.20 3.31 -3.77
CA SER A 201 -10.34 3.85 -5.13
C SER A 201 -11.22 5.09 -5.21
N ASP A 202 -12.25 5.20 -4.36
CA ASP A 202 -13.11 6.38 -4.29
C ASP A 202 -12.38 7.61 -3.74
N GLN A 203 -11.50 7.41 -2.75
CA GLN A 203 -10.63 8.48 -2.23
C GLN A 203 -9.56 8.85 -3.26
N GLN A 204 -8.98 7.85 -3.95
CA GLN A 204 -8.02 8.08 -5.03
C GLN A 204 -8.64 8.90 -6.16
N GLU A 205 -9.88 8.60 -6.55
CA GLU A 205 -10.60 9.35 -7.59
C GLU A 205 -10.79 10.83 -7.23
N LEU A 206 -11.03 11.12 -5.95
CA LEU A 206 -11.22 12.48 -5.46
C LEU A 206 -9.91 13.27 -5.35
N GLU A 207 -8.81 12.61 -4.99
CA GLU A 207 -7.57 13.29 -4.57
C GLU A 207 -6.46 13.26 -5.63
N LEU A 208 -6.49 12.30 -6.59
CA LEU A 208 -5.39 12.14 -7.54
C LEU A 208 -5.57 13.02 -8.79
N GLY A 209 -4.48 13.64 -9.18
CA GLY A 209 -4.28 14.27 -10.50
C GLY A 209 -5.36 15.25 -10.95
N GLU A 210 -5.31 15.58 -12.23
CA GLU A 210 -6.26 16.47 -12.89
C GLU A 210 -7.18 15.69 -13.82
N ASP A 211 -8.43 16.14 -13.96
CA ASP A 211 -9.40 15.52 -14.85
C ASP A 211 -8.96 15.61 -16.32
N ILE A 212 -9.05 14.46 -17.01
CA ILE A 212 -8.80 14.37 -18.45
C ILE A 212 -10.14 14.46 -19.17
N PRO A 213 -10.36 15.43 -20.08
CA PRO A 213 -11.58 15.52 -20.87
C PRO A 213 -11.87 14.21 -21.63
N PRO A 214 -13.15 13.84 -21.83
CA PRO A 214 -13.53 12.57 -22.45
C PRO A 214 -12.97 12.34 -23.86
N ASP A 215 -12.73 13.40 -24.62
CA ASP A 215 -12.19 13.43 -25.99
C ASP A 215 -10.65 13.54 -26.04
N ALA A 216 -10.00 13.81 -24.91
CA ALA A 216 -8.55 13.92 -24.86
C ALA A 216 -7.88 12.54 -24.93
N ALA A 217 -6.76 12.48 -25.63
CA ALA A 217 -5.95 11.26 -25.74
C ALA A 217 -5.36 10.87 -24.38
N LEU A 218 -5.53 9.57 -24.04
CA LEU A 218 -4.89 8.97 -22.88
C LEU A 218 -3.39 8.77 -23.12
N LYS A 219 -2.64 8.73 -22.03
CA LYS A 219 -1.18 8.55 -22.02
C LYS A 219 -0.80 7.52 -20.96
N ARG A 220 0.42 7.00 -21.06
CA ARG A 220 1.04 6.20 -19.99
C ARG A 220 0.99 6.94 -18.66
N ASN A 221 0.64 6.22 -17.59
CA ASN A 221 0.44 6.68 -16.22
C ASN A 221 -0.85 7.47 -15.96
N ASP A 222 -1.73 7.69 -16.96
CA ASP A 222 -3.08 8.16 -16.67
C ASP A 222 -3.83 7.12 -15.84
N VAL A 223 -4.72 7.57 -14.96
CA VAL A 223 -5.49 6.71 -14.06
C VAL A 223 -6.95 6.69 -14.48
N ILE A 224 -7.55 5.51 -14.57
CA ILE A 224 -8.94 5.32 -14.98
C ILE A 224 -9.74 4.80 -13.80
N PHE A 225 -10.88 5.41 -13.52
CA PHE A 225 -11.75 5.08 -12.40
C PHE A 225 -13.13 4.59 -12.84
N TRP A 226 -13.66 3.69 -12.04
CA TRP A 226 -15.04 3.20 -12.04
C TRP A 226 -15.56 3.23 -10.60
N ASN A 227 -16.85 3.10 -10.40
CA ASN A 227 -17.43 3.02 -9.06
C ASN A 227 -16.92 1.78 -8.30
N GLY A 228 -15.81 1.93 -7.55
CA GLY A 228 -15.18 0.85 -6.78
C GLY A 228 -14.06 0.11 -7.51
N HIS A 229 -13.55 0.65 -8.64
CA HIS A 229 -12.41 0.08 -9.33
C HIS A 229 -11.48 1.15 -9.94
N VAL A 230 -10.21 0.79 -10.11
CA VAL A 230 -9.17 1.69 -10.65
C VAL A 230 -8.10 0.91 -11.40
N GLY A 231 -7.47 1.55 -12.39
CA GLY A 231 -6.33 1.01 -13.12
C GLY A 231 -5.44 2.11 -13.73
N LEU A 232 -4.24 1.73 -14.12
CA LEU A 232 -3.23 2.60 -14.74
C LEU A 232 -3.17 2.37 -16.24
N MET A 233 -3.11 3.41 -17.03
CA MET A 233 -2.85 3.30 -18.48
C MET A 233 -1.38 2.97 -18.72
N ALA A 234 -1.10 1.81 -19.27
CA ALA A 234 0.24 1.42 -19.70
C ALA A 234 0.62 2.05 -21.05
N SER A 235 -0.38 2.38 -21.85
CA SER A 235 -0.26 3.14 -23.09
C SER A 235 -1.56 3.92 -23.34
N ASP A 236 -1.73 4.50 -24.51
CA ASP A 236 -2.97 5.15 -24.95
C ASP A 236 -4.19 4.20 -25.04
N ARG A 237 -3.96 2.88 -25.06
CA ARG A 237 -5.00 1.85 -25.28
C ARG A 237 -4.97 0.69 -24.30
N MET A 238 -3.89 0.50 -23.57
CA MET A 238 -3.69 -0.66 -22.71
C MET A 238 -3.79 -0.27 -21.25
N LEU A 239 -4.69 -0.90 -20.53
CA LEU A 239 -4.86 -0.78 -19.07
C LEU A 239 -4.03 -1.85 -18.36
N LEU A 240 -3.46 -1.50 -17.22
CA LEU A 240 -2.82 -2.42 -16.28
C LEU A 240 -3.54 -2.28 -14.93
N HIS A 241 -4.13 -3.35 -14.44
CA HIS A 241 -4.92 -3.34 -13.22
C HIS A 241 -4.95 -4.69 -12.52
N ALA A 242 -5.13 -4.68 -11.19
CA ALA A 242 -5.51 -5.86 -10.44
C ALA A 242 -7.03 -6.00 -10.48
N ASN A 243 -7.56 -7.13 -10.95
CA ASN A 243 -8.99 -7.30 -11.14
C ASN A 243 -9.48 -8.71 -10.84
N ALA A 244 -10.77 -8.82 -10.48
CA ALA A 244 -11.41 -10.08 -10.14
C ALA A 244 -11.71 -10.94 -11.39
N HIS A 245 -11.76 -10.35 -12.59
CA HIS A 245 -11.97 -11.09 -13.82
C HIS A 245 -10.80 -12.05 -14.13
N HIS A 246 -9.56 -11.53 -14.06
CA HIS A 246 -8.34 -12.33 -14.23
C HIS A 246 -7.88 -12.98 -12.92
N MET A 247 -8.46 -12.60 -11.78
CA MET A 247 -8.00 -12.94 -10.42
C MET A 247 -6.51 -12.63 -10.21
N SER A 248 -6.01 -11.60 -10.90
CA SER A 248 -4.60 -11.18 -10.86
C SER A 248 -4.40 -9.76 -11.39
N VAL A 249 -3.16 -9.28 -11.26
CA VAL A 249 -2.67 -8.11 -12.01
C VAL A 249 -2.43 -8.52 -13.45
N ALA A 250 -3.09 -7.84 -14.38
CA ALA A 250 -3.04 -8.16 -15.81
C ALA A 250 -3.14 -6.91 -16.66
N TYR A 251 -2.62 -7.01 -17.87
CA TYR A 251 -2.92 -6.10 -18.97
C TYR A 251 -4.26 -6.45 -19.61
N GLU A 252 -5.04 -5.44 -19.95
CA GLU A 252 -6.29 -5.57 -20.70
C GLU A 252 -6.46 -4.37 -21.63
N PRO A 253 -6.87 -4.52 -22.92
CA PRO A 253 -7.22 -3.37 -23.73
C PRO A 253 -8.32 -2.56 -23.04
N LEU A 254 -8.12 -1.24 -22.88
CA LEU A 254 -9.07 -0.37 -22.14
C LEU A 254 -10.50 -0.51 -22.67
N LYS A 255 -10.66 -0.59 -24.00
CA LYS A 255 -11.98 -0.76 -24.64
C LYS A 255 -12.71 -2.01 -24.13
N ASP A 256 -11.98 -3.13 -24.03
CA ASP A 256 -12.54 -4.41 -23.63
C ASP A 256 -12.84 -4.42 -22.11
N ALA A 257 -11.91 -3.87 -21.31
CA ALA A 257 -12.10 -3.68 -19.87
C ALA A 257 -13.33 -2.80 -19.59
N ALA A 258 -13.45 -1.65 -20.26
CA ALA A 258 -14.56 -0.73 -20.05
C ALA A 258 -15.91 -1.38 -20.40
N ALA A 259 -16.03 -2.03 -21.55
CA ALA A 259 -17.25 -2.71 -21.94
C ALA A 259 -17.65 -3.85 -20.98
N ARG A 260 -16.67 -4.62 -20.51
CA ARG A 260 -16.89 -5.72 -19.56
C ARG A 260 -17.33 -5.21 -18.19
N ILE A 261 -16.60 -4.21 -17.66
CA ILE A 261 -16.87 -3.64 -16.33
C ILE A 261 -18.23 -2.93 -16.32
N GLU A 262 -18.56 -2.17 -17.37
CA GLU A 262 -19.88 -1.51 -17.50
C GLU A 262 -21.01 -2.54 -17.52
N ALA A 263 -20.84 -3.63 -18.24
CA ALA A 263 -21.92 -4.63 -18.40
C ALA A 263 -22.12 -5.54 -17.18
N LYS A 264 -21.11 -5.77 -16.35
CA LYS A 264 -21.11 -6.88 -15.38
C LYS A 264 -20.70 -6.50 -13.96
N GLU A 265 -20.05 -5.34 -13.72
CA GLU A 265 -19.41 -5.07 -12.44
C GLU A 265 -19.77 -3.69 -11.86
N TYR A 266 -19.08 -2.65 -12.30
CA TYR A 266 -19.03 -1.33 -11.62
C TYR A 266 -19.65 -0.18 -12.42
N GLY A 267 -20.33 -0.46 -13.54
CA GLY A 267 -20.89 0.57 -14.42
C GLY A 267 -19.82 1.23 -15.31
N PRO A 268 -20.12 2.39 -15.93
CA PRO A 268 -19.24 3.09 -16.84
C PRO A 268 -18.01 3.69 -16.13
N ILE A 269 -17.04 4.14 -16.93
CA ILE A 269 -15.92 4.94 -16.43
C ILE A 269 -16.47 6.21 -15.77
N THR A 270 -16.10 6.46 -14.52
CA THR A 270 -16.53 7.63 -13.74
C THR A 270 -15.60 8.82 -13.97
N SER A 271 -14.30 8.59 -14.01
CA SER A 271 -13.32 9.64 -14.29
C SER A 271 -12.03 9.11 -14.90
N ARG A 272 -11.25 10.02 -15.47
CA ARG A 272 -9.90 9.81 -16.01
C ARG A 272 -9.02 10.90 -15.44
N LYS A 273 -7.91 10.53 -14.84
CA LYS A 273 -7.02 11.47 -14.16
C LYS A 273 -5.61 11.42 -14.74
N ARG A 274 -4.99 12.57 -14.87
CA ARG A 274 -3.58 12.71 -15.26
C ARG A 274 -2.74 13.13 -14.08
N LEU A 275 -1.74 12.31 -13.77
CA LEU A 275 -0.82 12.57 -12.67
C LEU A 275 0.20 13.65 -13.07
N ALA A 276 0.55 14.53 -12.12
CA ALA A 276 1.72 15.39 -12.23
C ALA A 276 2.96 14.59 -11.86
N LEU A 277 3.63 14.01 -12.86
CA LEU A 277 4.88 13.28 -12.68
C LEU A 277 6.05 14.27 -12.85
N SER A 278 6.98 14.27 -11.88
CA SER A 278 8.19 15.11 -11.89
C SER A 278 9.32 14.47 -12.69
#